data_3c99474bd9d345278d5e39ec80b21ce0
#
_entry.id   3c99474bd9d345278d5e39ec80b21ce0
#
_cell.length_a   1.000
_cell.length_b   1.000
_cell.length_c   1.000
_cell.angle_alpha   90.00
_cell.angle_beta   90.00
_cell.angle_gamma   90.00
#
_symmetry.space_group_name_H-M   'P 1'
#
loop_
_entity.id
_entity.type
_entity.pdbx_description
1 polymer ?
#
loop_
_entity_poly.entity_id
_entity_poly.type
_entity_poly.pdbx_seq_one_letter_code
_entity_poly.pdbx_strand_id
1 'polypeptide(L)'
;MSFISDNIFLEQKVDAILSMSIDHAKEQLQRGVLIGFLLSDAFLPNGCARLGIKGPTVVEVKKRLIADTIYRISMSCEQWARDNHGNILIIYEEKQEKINLSKVDYPSFLQLEHFDDFYKRLANRTEDYVNGMAIQSWTEDTNQSLEELTKIVQHKDCSLFLGAGVSKSAKAPSWDELLKSLYLRSIECHDFRDPEEYNSVSKINSYSALITARYVTQGIQNVDDEIKRIIYNGTQVTSPLIQSIVNMVKDSSVHVSSIISYNYDDLVDMALEKAGVDVLSVYGNNRAESFSTLPIYHVHGLIPMTREIQSTPVLNEKDYHKIYQENYHWSNVEQLHALSRKTCIFIGLSMTDPNLRRLIEFSRRGSESGMYHYVFLRRFETEGASHEFNCECCDRYQKMMGEMGVNVIWYKEHEELPAILGSLYSKERYVITE
;
A
#
# COMPACT_ATOMS: atom_id res chain seq x y z
N MET A 1 -20.43 4.49 36.32
CA MET A 1 -19.92 3.47 37.26
C MET A 1 -19.47 2.17 36.58
N SER A 2 -19.83 1.88 35.34
CA SER A 2 -19.49 0.64 34.64
C SER A 2 -18.01 0.55 34.23
N PHE A 3 -17.39 1.65 33.83
CA PHE A 3 -16.00 1.65 33.32
C PHE A 3 -14.93 1.23 34.32
N ILE A 4 -15.10 1.55 35.60
CA ILE A 4 -14.09 1.18 36.64
C ILE A 4 -14.22 -0.31 36.98
N SER A 5 -15.45 -0.85 37.04
CA SER A 5 -15.65 -2.27 37.31
C SER A 5 -15.15 -3.16 36.17
N ASP A 6 -15.32 -2.72 34.93
CA ASP A 6 -14.85 -3.45 33.77
C ASP A 6 -13.31 -3.47 33.68
N ASN A 7 -12.64 -2.39 34.04
CA ASN A 7 -11.17 -2.35 34.04
C ASN A 7 -10.58 -3.28 35.12
N ILE A 8 -11.15 -3.28 36.34
CA ILE A 8 -10.71 -4.18 37.42
C ILE A 8 -10.91 -5.65 37.03
N PHE A 9 -12.03 -5.95 36.39
CA PHE A 9 -12.34 -7.31 35.91
C PHE A 9 -11.34 -7.76 34.83
N LEU A 10 -10.99 -6.89 33.89
CA LEU A 10 -10.01 -7.16 32.87
C LEU A 10 -8.58 -7.30 33.46
N GLU A 11 -8.22 -6.47 34.44
CA GLU A 11 -6.95 -6.60 35.15
C GLU A 11 -6.83 -7.95 35.89
N GLN A 12 -7.90 -8.39 36.55
CA GLN A 12 -7.95 -9.71 37.19
C GLN A 12 -7.85 -10.84 36.15
N LYS A 13 -8.45 -10.68 34.99
CA LYS A 13 -8.27 -11.63 33.90
C LYS A 13 -6.85 -11.69 33.36
N VAL A 14 -6.16 -10.55 33.23
CA VAL A 14 -4.76 -10.53 32.84
C VAL A 14 -3.89 -11.31 33.81
N ASP A 15 -4.13 -11.18 35.13
CA ASP A 15 -3.43 -11.97 36.13
C ASP A 15 -3.73 -13.49 36.02
N ALA A 16 -4.97 -13.85 35.80
CA ALA A 16 -5.37 -15.26 35.62
C ALA A 16 -4.75 -15.86 34.36
N ILE A 17 -4.62 -15.08 33.29
CA ILE A 17 -4.01 -15.48 32.02
C ILE A 17 -2.55 -15.90 32.15
N LEU A 18 -1.79 -15.31 33.08
CA LEU A 18 -0.39 -15.65 33.33
C LEU A 18 -0.17 -17.10 33.79
N SER A 19 -1.23 -17.77 34.25
CA SER A 19 -1.20 -19.15 34.67
C SER A 19 -1.81 -20.15 33.66
N MET A 20 -2.25 -19.66 32.50
CA MET A 20 -2.98 -20.45 31.49
C MET A 20 -2.16 -20.69 30.21
N SER A 21 -2.61 -21.60 29.38
CA SER A 21 -2.09 -21.70 28.02
C SER A 21 -2.56 -20.51 27.15
N ILE A 22 -1.79 -20.15 26.12
CA ILE A 22 -2.13 -19.03 25.21
C ILE A 22 -3.50 -19.22 24.53
N ASP A 23 -3.86 -20.44 24.16
CA ASP A 23 -5.14 -20.71 23.53
C ASP A 23 -6.29 -20.42 24.50
N HIS A 24 -6.15 -20.81 25.76
CA HIS A 24 -7.13 -20.54 26.83
C HIS A 24 -7.16 -19.05 27.20
N ALA A 25 -5.99 -18.38 27.17
CA ALA A 25 -5.90 -16.93 27.38
C ALA A 25 -6.69 -16.16 26.32
N LYS A 26 -6.62 -16.57 25.06
CA LYS A 26 -7.42 -15.97 23.97
C LYS A 26 -8.92 -16.15 24.18
N GLU A 27 -9.38 -17.32 24.60
CA GLU A 27 -10.79 -17.57 24.91
C GLU A 27 -11.28 -16.71 26.09
N GLN A 28 -10.44 -16.48 27.07
CA GLN A 28 -10.82 -15.66 28.24
C GLN A 28 -10.86 -14.15 27.94
N LEU A 29 -10.10 -13.67 26.97
CA LEU A 29 -10.09 -12.28 26.51
C LEU A 29 -11.14 -11.99 25.42
N GLN A 30 -12.13 -12.81 25.23
CA GLN A 30 -13.12 -12.88 24.14
C GLN A 30 -13.81 -11.57 23.70
N ARG A 31 -13.36 -10.42 24.17
CA ARG A 31 -13.83 -9.13 23.71
C ARG A 31 -12.72 -8.44 22.93
N GLY A 32 -12.57 -8.81 21.66
CA GLY A 32 -11.82 -7.96 20.75
C GLY A 32 -12.39 -6.56 20.76
N VAL A 33 -11.53 -5.54 20.87
CA VAL A 33 -11.92 -4.14 20.93
C VAL A 33 -11.35 -3.43 19.73
N LEU A 34 -12.22 -2.74 18.99
CA LEU A 34 -11.78 -1.90 17.88
C LEU A 34 -11.11 -0.64 18.43
N ILE A 35 -9.85 -0.45 18.13
CA ILE A 35 -9.08 0.74 18.48
C ILE A 35 -8.61 1.39 17.18
N GLY A 36 -9.23 2.50 16.83
CA GLY A 36 -9.06 3.05 15.50
C GLY A 36 -9.59 2.09 14.44
N PHE A 37 -8.71 1.55 13.57
CA PHE A 37 -9.08 0.56 12.54
C PHE A 37 -8.57 -0.85 12.84
N LEU A 38 -8.20 -1.13 14.10
CA LEU A 38 -7.53 -2.36 14.48
C LEU A 38 -8.22 -3.05 15.62
N LEU A 39 -8.28 -4.37 15.48
CA LEU A 39 -8.81 -5.24 16.50
C LEU A 39 -7.67 -5.68 17.41
N SER A 40 -7.75 -5.29 18.68
CA SER A 40 -6.93 -5.83 19.75
C SER A 40 -7.69 -6.87 20.57
N ASP A 41 -6.96 -7.80 21.20
CA ASP A 41 -7.58 -8.85 21.99
C ASP A 41 -8.30 -8.29 23.24
N ALA A 42 -7.79 -7.17 23.82
CA ALA A 42 -8.48 -6.43 24.87
C ALA A 42 -8.01 -4.96 24.94
N PHE A 43 -8.78 -4.13 25.68
CA PHE A 43 -8.45 -2.74 25.95
C PHE A 43 -8.67 -2.41 27.42
N LEU A 44 -7.65 -1.78 28.04
CA LEU A 44 -7.67 -1.32 29.40
C LEU A 44 -7.63 0.22 29.41
N PRO A 45 -8.76 0.93 29.60
CA PRO A 45 -8.81 2.39 29.50
C PRO A 45 -7.88 3.11 30.49
N ASN A 46 -7.67 2.52 31.67
CA ASN A 46 -6.87 3.10 32.77
C ASN A 46 -5.52 2.39 32.95
N GLY A 47 -5.15 1.49 32.04
CA GLY A 47 -3.98 0.65 32.18
C GLY A 47 -4.16 -0.53 33.13
N CYS A 48 -3.06 -1.10 33.62
CA CYS A 48 -3.06 -2.22 34.54
C CYS A 48 -2.21 -1.87 35.77
N ALA A 49 -2.86 -1.53 36.88
CA ALA A 49 -2.18 -1.08 38.11
C ALA A 49 -1.25 -2.16 38.68
N ARG A 50 -1.62 -3.45 38.58
CA ARG A 50 -0.82 -4.59 39.06
C ARG A 50 0.48 -4.78 38.30
N LEU A 51 0.51 -4.37 37.03
CA LEU A 51 1.72 -4.41 36.19
C LEU A 51 2.45 -3.06 36.17
N GLY A 52 1.99 -2.07 36.96
CA GLY A 52 2.54 -0.73 36.95
C GLY A 52 2.29 0.08 35.69
N ILE A 53 1.36 -0.38 34.83
CA ILE A 53 1.02 0.26 33.55
C ILE A 53 -0.04 1.33 33.82
N LYS A 54 0.25 2.58 33.44
CA LYS A 54 -0.66 3.72 33.57
C LYS A 54 -1.12 4.17 32.19
N GLY A 55 -2.40 4.61 32.10
CA GLY A 55 -2.99 5.14 30.88
C GLY A 55 -3.60 4.06 29.97
N PRO A 56 -4.24 4.47 28.88
CA PRO A 56 -4.96 3.56 28.00
C PRO A 56 -4.01 2.51 27.42
N THR A 57 -4.40 1.26 27.48
CA THR A 57 -3.52 0.12 27.15
C THR A 57 -4.26 -0.88 26.26
N VAL A 58 -3.66 -1.18 25.14
CA VAL A 58 -4.07 -2.25 24.23
C VAL A 58 -3.42 -3.54 24.65
N VAL A 59 -4.15 -4.65 24.64
CA VAL A 59 -3.64 -5.97 24.98
C VAL A 59 -3.67 -6.88 23.75
N GLU A 60 -2.51 -7.45 23.43
CA GLU A 60 -2.32 -8.39 22.32
C GLU A 60 -1.81 -9.73 22.83
N VAL A 61 -2.48 -10.83 22.47
CA VAL A 61 -2.09 -12.19 22.87
C VAL A 61 -1.58 -12.97 21.66
N LYS A 62 -0.33 -13.39 21.71
CA LYS A 62 0.35 -14.05 20.58
C LYS A 62 1.01 -15.36 21.00
N LYS A 63 0.95 -16.39 20.16
CA LYS A 63 1.62 -17.68 20.42
C LYS A 63 3.13 -17.55 20.47
N ARG A 64 3.70 -16.64 19.68
CA ARG A 64 5.16 -16.40 19.63
C ARG A 64 5.41 -14.93 19.39
N LEU A 65 6.41 -14.40 20.07
CA LEU A 65 6.93 -13.07 19.80
C LEU A 65 8.03 -13.20 18.73
N ILE A 66 7.65 -13.05 17.49
CA ILE A 66 8.56 -13.05 16.32
C ILE A 66 8.50 -11.69 15.64
N ALA A 67 9.51 -11.36 14.85
CA ALA A 67 9.60 -10.05 14.18
C ALA A 67 8.35 -9.68 13.40
N ASP A 68 7.80 -10.62 12.62
CA ASP A 68 6.59 -10.39 11.85
C ASP A 68 5.39 -10.05 12.76
N THR A 69 5.29 -10.69 13.91
CA THR A 69 4.24 -10.41 14.90
C THR A 69 4.42 -9.02 15.51
N ILE A 70 5.64 -8.66 15.90
CA ILE A 70 5.97 -7.34 16.45
C ILE A 70 5.71 -6.26 15.40
N TYR A 71 6.19 -6.47 14.18
CA TYR A 71 5.97 -5.55 13.07
C TYR A 71 4.48 -5.30 12.80
N ARG A 72 3.67 -6.35 12.74
CA ARG A 72 2.22 -6.22 12.55
C ARG A 72 1.56 -5.47 13.71
N ILE A 73 1.94 -5.75 14.95
CA ILE A 73 1.41 -5.05 16.12
C ILE A 73 1.83 -3.58 16.07
N SER A 74 3.09 -3.27 15.74
CA SER A 74 3.53 -1.87 15.65
C SER A 74 2.80 -1.13 14.55
N MET A 75 2.78 -1.66 13.34
CA MET A 75 2.06 -1.03 12.23
C MET A 75 0.58 -0.81 12.53
N SER A 76 0.00 -1.72 13.31
CA SER A 76 -1.42 -1.68 13.59
C SER A 76 -1.78 -0.81 14.79
N CYS A 77 -1.00 -0.77 15.84
CA CYS A 77 -1.33 -0.05 17.08
C CYS A 77 -0.56 1.25 17.27
N GLU A 78 0.49 1.50 16.48
CA GLU A 78 1.40 2.62 16.67
C GLU A 78 0.69 3.98 16.56
N GLN A 79 -0.08 4.19 15.51
CA GLN A 79 -0.79 5.45 15.31
C GLN A 79 -1.75 5.72 16.46
N TRP A 80 -2.50 4.69 16.87
CA TRP A 80 -3.40 4.81 18.01
C TRP A 80 -2.64 5.14 19.32
N ALA A 81 -1.50 4.46 19.55
CA ALA A 81 -0.70 4.68 20.77
C ALA A 81 -0.12 6.10 20.80
N ARG A 82 0.31 6.64 19.66
CA ARG A 82 0.75 8.04 19.52
C ARG A 82 -0.36 9.01 19.88
N ASP A 83 -1.53 8.84 19.24
CA ASP A 83 -2.63 9.78 19.35
C ASP A 83 -3.24 9.81 20.77
N ASN A 84 -3.14 8.71 21.50
CA ASN A 84 -3.75 8.54 22.82
C ASN A 84 -2.76 8.46 23.98
N HIS A 85 -1.46 8.64 23.75
CA HIS A 85 -0.40 8.41 24.74
C HIS A 85 -0.57 7.05 25.43
N GLY A 86 -0.92 6.04 24.63
CA GLY A 86 -1.28 4.71 25.09
C GLY A 86 -0.11 3.74 25.18
N ASN A 87 -0.39 2.60 25.76
CA ASN A 87 0.56 1.50 25.88
C ASN A 87 0.09 0.30 25.05
N ILE A 88 1.03 -0.55 24.65
CA ILE A 88 0.74 -1.85 24.03
C ILE A 88 1.29 -2.93 24.97
N LEU A 89 0.41 -3.78 25.48
CA LEU A 89 0.78 -4.94 26.31
C LEU A 89 0.71 -6.19 25.46
N ILE A 90 1.85 -6.87 25.28
CA ILE A 90 1.92 -8.12 24.54
C ILE A 90 2.07 -9.28 25.51
N ILE A 91 1.15 -10.24 25.43
CA ILE A 91 1.20 -11.51 26.17
C ILE A 91 1.62 -12.59 25.16
N TYR A 92 2.71 -13.30 25.42
CA TYR A 92 3.22 -14.30 24.50
C TYR A 92 3.81 -15.53 25.23
N GLU A 93 3.92 -16.63 24.52
CA GLU A 93 4.47 -17.88 25.03
C GLU A 93 5.94 -18.04 24.64
N GLU A 94 6.82 -18.19 25.64
CA GLU A 94 8.22 -18.48 25.43
C GLU A 94 8.48 -19.96 25.70
N LYS A 95 8.91 -20.72 24.69
CA LYS A 95 9.26 -22.15 24.80
C LYS A 95 8.17 -23.04 25.39
N GLN A 96 7.05 -23.14 24.69
CA GLN A 96 5.97 -24.13 24.89
C GLN A 96 5.30 -24.23 26.29
N GLU A 97 5.81 -23.62 27.36
CA GLU A 97 5.28 -23.79 28.72
C GLU A 97 5.22 -22.54 29.60
N LYS A 98 5.72 -21.40 29.16
CA LYS A 98 5.70 -20.17 29.97
C LYS A 98 5.09 -18.99 29.21
N ILE A 99 4.08 -18.38 29.80
CA ILE A 99 3.56 -17.10 29.36
C ILE A 99 4.47 -15.97 29.88
N ASN A 100 4.92 -15.13 28.97
CA ASN A 100 5.68 -13.92 29.28
C ASN A 100 4.87 -12.68 28.93
N LEU A 101 5.12 -11.62 29.69
CA LEU A 101 4.55 -10.30 29.48
C LEU A 101 5.63 -9.39 28.96
N SER A 102 5.33 -8.67 27.90
CA SER A 102 6.13 -7.57 27.45
C SER A 102 5.28 -6.31 27.39
N LYS A 103 5.64 -5.32 28.19
CA LYS A 103 5.04 -3.99 28.11
C LYS A 103 5.79 -3.19 27.08
N VAL A 104 5.05 -2.61 26.18
CA VAL A 104 5.58 -1.69 25.18
C VAL A 104 5.00 -0.31 25.44
N ASP A 105 5.86 0.61 25.89
CA ASP A 105 5.54 2.02 25.98
C ASP A 105 5.93 2.68 24.65
N TYR A 106 5.01 3.40 24.02
CA TYR A 106 5.40 4.25 22.90
C TYR A 106 5.96 5.58 23.47
N PRO A 107 7.11 6.08 23.07
CA PRO A 107 8.01 5.70 21.97
C PRO A 107 9.06 4.63 22.31
N SER A 108 8.99 3.97 23.44
CA SER A 108 9.98 2.98 23.93
C SER A 108 9.83 1.61 23.26
N PHE A 109 8.95 1.45 22.29
CA PHE A 109 8.71 0.19 21.59
C PHE A 109 9.99 -0.46 21.03
N LEU A 110 10.94 0.37 20.61
CA LEU A 110 12.23 -0.04 20.07
C LEU A 110 13.29 -0.39 21.16
N GLN A 111 12.97 -0.19 22.45
CA GLN A 111 13.89 -0.38 23.57
C GLN A 111 13.60 -1.64 24.42
N LEU A 112 12.82 -2.58 23.90
CA LEU A 112 12.61 -3.86 24.57
C LEU A 112 13.91 -4.69 24.51
N GLU A 113 14.42 -5.14 25.67
CA GLU A 113 15.62 -6.00 25.74
C GLU A 113 15.54 -7.23 24.81
N HIS A 114 14.37 -7.82 24.69
CA HIS A 114 14.13 -8.94 23.78
C HIS A 114 14.04 -8.53 22.31
N PHE A 115 13.63 -7.31 22.04
CA PHE A 115 13.62 -6.75 20.69
C PHE A 115 15.06 -6.45 20.25
N ASP A 116 15.87 -5.88 21.12
CA ASP A 116 17.30 -5.65 20.86
C ASP A 116 18.06 -6.97 20.61
N ASP A 117 17.80 -8.01 21.38
CA ASP A 117 18.40 -9.33 21.17
C ASP A 117 17.91 -10.00 19.90
N PHE A 118 16.67 -9.78 19.54
CA PHE A 118 16.10 -10.26 18.28
C PHE A 118 16.68 -9.46 17.11
N TYR A 119 16.73 -8.14 17.22
CA TYR A 119 17.32 -7.25 16.21
C TYR A 119 18.80 -7.52 16.04
N LYS A 120 19.56 -7.71 17.13
CA LYS A 120 20.98 -8.10 17.08
C LYS A 120 21.16 -9.46 16.37
N ARG A 121 20.30 -10.44 16.64
CA ARG A 121 20.34 -11.74 15.93
C ARG A 121 19.95 -11.63 14.47
N LEU A 122 19.01 -10.77 14.14
CA LEU A 122 18.65 -10.46 12.77
C LEU A 122 19.77 -9.68 12.08
N ALA A 123 20.30 -8.64 12.74
CA ALA A 123 21.42 -7.82 12.26
C ALA A 123 22.69 -8.67 12.04
N ASN A 124 23.06 -9.55 12.98
CA ASN A 124 24.21 -10.44 12.82
C ASN A 124 24.04 -11.42 11.64
N ARG A 125 22.81 -11.92 11.41
CA ARG A 125 22.52 -12.73 10.21
C ARG A 125 22.59 -11.90 8.93
N THR A 126 22.23 -10.63 9.02
CA THR A 126 22.26 -9.68 7.92
C THR A 126 23.69 -9.23 7.65
N GLU A 127 24.51 -9.01 8.69
CA GLU A 127 25.96 -8.73 8.55
C GLU A 127 26.71 -9.88 7.87
N ASP A 128 26.43 -11.13 8.25
CA ASP A 128 27.02 -12.29 7.59
C ASP A 128 26.62 -12.39 6.11
N TYR A 129 25.41 -11.95 5.78
CA TYR A 129 24.90 -11.92 4.41
C TYR A 129 25.46 -10.73 3.60
N VAL A 130 25.52 -9.55 4.20
CA VAL A 130 26.05 -8.30 3.60
C VAL A 130 27.54 -8.35 3.42
N ASN A 131 28.30 -8.92 4.37
CA ASN A 131 29.76 -9.12 4.24
C ASN A 131 30.15 -10.08 3.11
N GLY A 132 29.19 -10.85 2.60
CA GLY A 132 29.36 -11.67 1.40
C GLY A 132 29.00 -10.98 0.08
N MET A 133 28.39 -9.80 0.12
CA MET A 133 28.03 -9.01 -1.05
C MET A 133 28.93 -7.77 -1.14
N ALA A 134 29.57 -7.56 -2.28
CA ALA A 134 30.17 -6.25 -2.61
C ALA A 134 29.02 -5.22 -2.57
N ILE A 135 29.09 -4.22 -1.67
CA ILE A 135 28.14 -3.13 -1.60
C ILE A 135 28.28 -2.32 -2.87
N GLN A 136 27.47 -2.66 -3.87
CA GLN A 136 27.30 -1.82 -5.04
C GLN A 136 26.46 -0.62 -4.60
N SER A 137 26.89 0.59 -4.89
CA SER A 137 26.12 1.79 -4.52
C SER A 137 24.76 1.73 -5.21
N TRP A 138 23.69 1.74 -4.44
CA TRP A 138 22.31 1.71 -4.99
C TRP A 138 22.05 2.89 -5.94
N THR A 139 22.77 3.99 -5.72
CA THR A 139 22.68 5.18 -6.57
C THR A 139 23.31 4.95 -7.93
N GLU A 140 24.40 4.16 -8.02
CA GLU A 140 25.02 3.80 -9.28
C GLU A 140 24.09 2.94 -10.13
N ASP A 141 23.52 1.87 -9.55
CA ASP A 141 22.57 0.98 -10.24
C ASP A 141 21.32 1.73 -10.69
N THR A 142 20.80 2.62 -9.82
CA THR A 142 19.62 3.43 -10.12
C THR A 142 19.91 4.44 -11.23
N ASN A 143 21.05 5.12 -11.18
CA ASN A 143 21.45 6.09 -12.22
C ASN A 143 21.71 5.38 -13.55
N GLN A 144 22.30 4.19 -13.53
CA GLN A 144 22.45 3.38 -14.74
C GLN A 144 21.09 3.01 -15.33
N SER A 145 20.15 2.53 -14.51
CA SER A 145 18.78 2.20 -14.94
C SER A 145 18.04 3.41 -15.50
N LEU A 146 18.25 4.59 -14.91
CA LEU A 146 17.68 5.85 -15.39
C LEU A 146 18.26 6.28 -16.75
N GLU A 147 19.58 6.13 -16.94
CA GLU A 147 20.21 6.39 -18.25
C GLU A 147 19.74 5.41 -19.34
N GLU A 148 19.59 4.13 -19.01
CA GLU A 148 19.05 3.13 -19.93
C GLU A 148 17.62 3.46 -20.32
N LEU A 149 16.75 3.78 -19.34
CA LEU A 149 15.37 4.18 -19.58
C LEU A 149 15.32 5.43 -20.48
N THR A 150 16.15 6.45 -20.20
CA THR A 150 16.22 7.68 -21.01
C THR A 150 16.51 7.37 -22.48
N LYS A 151 17.46 6.48 -22.77
CA LYS A 151 17.76 6.05 -24.14
C LYS A 151 16.58 5.30 -24.78
N ILE A 152 15.92 4.47 -24.00
CA ILE A 152 14.78 3.66 -24.49
C ILE A 152 13.60 4.55 -24.88
N VAL A 153 13.18 5.49 -24.02
CA VAL A 153 12.00 6.32 -24.28
C VAL A 153 12.17 7.27 -25.46
N GLN A 154 13.43 7.59 -25.82
CA GLN A 154 13.77 8.41 -26.99
C GLN A 154 13.76 7.63 -28.33
N HIS A 155 13.77 6.30 -28.28
CA HIS A 155 13.89 5.48 -29.50
C HIS A 155 12.83 4.41 -29.65
N LYS A 156 12.03 4.16 -28.64
CA LYS A 156 10.99 3.12 -28.64
C LYS A 156 9.67 3.63 -28.05
N ASP A 157 8.59 3.06 -28.52
CA ASP A 157 7.29 3.28 -27.92
C ASP A 157 7.25 2.80 -26.46
N CYS A 158 6.71 3.64 -25.60
CA CYS A 158 6.47 3.29 -24.21
C CYS A 158 5.00 3.44 -23.84
N SER A 159 4.63 2.75 -22.77
CA SER A 159 3.32 2.89 -22.11
C SER A 159 3.51 3.28 -20.67
N LEU A 160 2.76 4.27 -20.20
CA LEU A 160 2.77 4.67 -18.79
C LEU A 160 1.72 3.87 -18.03
N PHE A 161 2.11 3.29 -16.90
CA PHE A 161 1.21 2.64 -15.95
C PHE A 161 1.13 3.51 -14.70
N LEU A 162 -0.04 4.09 -14.45
CA LEU A 162 -0.23 5.09 -13.42
C LEU A 162 -1.05 4.51 -12.26
N GLY A 163 -0.57 4.74 -11.04
CA GLY A 163 -1.25 4.30 -9.83
C GLY A 163 -1.59 5.43 -8.87
N ALA A 164 -2.13 5.07 -7.72
CA ALA A 164 -2.67 6.00 -6.72
C ALA A 164 -1.67 7.08 -6.26
N GLY A 165 -0.37 6.81 -6.32
CA GLY A 165 0.66 7.80 -6.00
C GLY A 165 0.62 9.04 -6.90
N VAL A 166 0.16 8.91 -8.16
CA VAL A 166 -0.01 10.05 -9.07
C VAL A 166 -1.13 10.96 -8.55
N SER A 167 -2.29 10.40 -8.23
CA SER A 167 -3.44 11.17 -7.72
C SER A 167 -3.19 11.66 -6.29
N LYS A 168 -2.46 10.90 -5.47
CA LYS A 168 -2.04 11.32 -4.13
C LYS A 168 -1.15 12.56 -4.16
N SER A 169 -0.32 12.74 -5.18
CA SER A 169 0.47 13.96 -5.37
C SER A 169 -0.41 15.22 -5.55
N ALA A 170 -1.65 15.04 -6.01
CA ALA A 170 -2.70 16.06 -6.10
C ALA A 170 -3.64 16.07 -4.88
N LYS A 171 -3.26 15.43 -3.77
CA LYS A 171 -4.01 15.31 -2.51
C LYS A 171 -5.27 14.44 -2.60
N ALA A 172 -5.41 13.59 -3.62
CA ALA A 172 -6.41 12.55 -3.59
C ALA A 172 -6.05 11.48 -2.54
N PRO A 173 -7.03 10.79 -1.96
CA PRO A 173 -6.77 9.75 -0.96
C PRO A 173 -6.02 8.56 -1.57
N SER A 174 -5.20 7.91 -0.76
CA SER A 174 -4.66 6.59 -1.07
C SER A 174 -5.77 5.54 -1.00
N TRP A 175 -5.46 4.31 -1.47
CA TRP A 175 -6.39 3.18 -1.35
C TRP A 175 -6.83 2.91 0.09
N ASP A 176 -5.89 2.94 1.04
CA ASP A 176 -6.19 2.72 2.45
C ASP A 176 -7.06 3.84 3.03
N GLU A 177 -6.79 5.10 2.66
CA GLU A 177 -7.60 6.25 3.08
C GLU A 177 -9.01 6.20 2.48
N LEU A 178 -9.14 5.74 1.23
CA LEU A 178 -10.43 5.50 0.59
C LEU A 178 -11.23 4.43 1.34
N LEU A 179 -10.61 3.26 1.61
CA LEU A 179 -11.25 2.18 2.36
C LEU A 179 -11.66 2.61 3.77
N LYS A 180 -10.80 3.36 4.46
CA LYS A 180 -11.11 3.93 5.78
C LYS A 180 -12.32 4.85 5.72
N SER A 181 -12.38 5.73 4.72
CA SER A 181 -13.50 6.66 4.55
C SER A 181 -14.80 5.92 4.22
N LEU A 182 -14.75 4.92 3.36
CA LEU A 182 -15.91 4.06 3.07
C LEU A 182 -16.36 3.27 4.29
N TYR A 183 -15.43 2.80 5.12
CA TYR A 183 -15.74 2.12 6.36
C TYR A 183 -16.47 3.03 7.34
N LEU A 184 -15.97 4.25 7.57
CA LEU A 184 -16.64 5.25 8.40
C LEU A 184 -18.06 5.53 7.87
N ARG A 185 -18.19 5.65 6.56
CA ARG A 185 -19.50 5.86 5.93
C ARG A 185 -20.45 4.67 6.13
N SER A 186 -19.94 3.46 6.03
CA SER A 186 -20.76 2.26 6.30
C SER A 186 -21.26 2.22 7.74
N ILE A 187 -20.44 2.65 8.71
CA ILE A 187 -20.86 2.77 10.12
C ILE A 187 -21.96 3.82 10.28
N GLU A 188 -21.82 4.99 9.64
CA GLU A 188 -22.85 6.06 9.71
C GLU A 188 -24.18 5.61 9.09
N CYS A 189 -24.16 4.77 8.07
CA CYS A 189 -25.36 4.25 7.41
C CYS A 189 -26.05 3.14 8.20
N HIS A 190 -25.36 2.51 9.15
CA HIS A 190 -25.91 1.45 9.99
C HIS A 190 -26.14 1.98 11.41
N ASP A 191 -27.37 1.85 11.87
CA ASP A 191 -27.74 2.13 13.26
C ASP A 191 -27.30 0.90 14.12
N PHE A 192 -25.98 0.80 14.37
CA PHE A 192 -25.43 -0.30 15.18
C PHE A 192 -25.98 -0.24 16.60
N ARG A 193 -26.97 -1.04 16.88
CA ARG A 193 -27.64 -1.13 18.20
C ARG A 193 -27.07 -2.26 19.05
N ASP A 194 -26.36 -3.21 18.43
CA ASP A 194 -25.87 -4.40 19.11
C ASP A 194 -24.32 -4.41 19.17
N PRO A 195 -23.73 -4.55 20.39
CA PRO A 195 -22.29 -4.74 20.55
C PRO A 195 -21.72 -5.97 19.80
N GLU A 196 -22.55 -7.00 19.54
CA GLU A 196 -22.11 -8.17 18.76
C GLU A 196 -21.96 -7.87 17.27
N GLU A 197 -22.77 -6.99 16.71
CA GLU A 197 -22.62 -6.50 15.34
C GLU A 197 -21.30 -5.71 15.20
N TYR A 198 -20.99 -4.88 16.19
CA TYR A 198 -19.71 -4.15 16.25
C TYR A 198 -18.51 -5.08 16.32
N ASN A 199 -18.59 -6.17 17.08
CA ASN A 199 -17.52 -7.17 17.18
C ASN A 199 -17.30 -7.94 15.86
N SER A 200 -18.35 -8.13 15.06
CA SER A 200 -18.19 -8.78 13.75
C SER A 200 -17.47 -7.87 12.75
N VAL A 201 -17.73 -6.57 12.78
CA VAL A 201 -17.03 -5.56 11.98
C VAL A 201 -15.54 -5.50 12.33
N SER A 202 -15.19 -5.65 13.60
CA SER A 202 -13.81 -5.62 14.07
C SER A 202 -12.94 -6.79 13.57
N LYS A 203 -13.55 -7.91 13.19
CA LYS A 203 -12.84 -9.05 12.59
C LYS A 203 -12.34 -8.78 11.16
N ILE A 204 -12.90 -7.76 10.50
CA ILE A 204 -12.61 -7.43 9.10
C ILE A 204 -11.17 -6.95 8.89
N ASN A 205 -10.57 -6.33 9.90
CA ASN A 205 -9.17 -5.87 9.80
C ASN A 205 -8.15 -7.01 9.64
N SER A 206 -8.57 -8.27 9.84
CA SER A 206 -7.74 -9.44 9.54
C SER A 206 -7.83 -9.89 8.08
N TYR A 207 -8.74 -9.31 7.30
CA TYR A 207 -8.96 -9.67 5.91
C TYR A 207 -8.07 -8.86 4.95
N SER A 208 -7.92 -9.37 3.74
CA SER A 208 -7.27 -8.61 2.68
C SER A 208 -8.08 -7.34 2.34
N ALA A 209 -7.40 -6.32 1.79
CA ALA A 209 -8.05 -5.07 1.41
C ALA A 209 -9.26 -5.26 0.47
N LEU A 210 -9.21 -6.26 -0.42
CA LEU A 210 -10.31 -6.58 -1.34
C LEU A 210 -11.54 -7.16 -0.64
N ILE A 211 -11.34 -8.01 0.38
CA ILE A 211 -12.42 -8.54 1.21
C ILE A 211 -13.01 -7.41 2.07
N THR A 212 -12.16 -6.58 2.66
CA THR A 212 -12.58 -5.39 3.41
C THR A 212 -13.42 -4.46 2.54
N ALA A 213 -12.98 -4.17 1.31
CA ALA A 213 -13.74 -3.35 0.36
C ALA A 213 -15.14 -3.94 0.09
N ARG A 214 -15.22 -5.25 -0.13
CA ARG A 214 -16.51 -5.93 -0.34
C ARG A 214 -17.45 -5.81 0.84
N TYR A 215 -16.92 -5.90 2.04
CA TYR A 215 -17.74 -5.80 3.25
C TYR A 215 -18.23 -4.38 3.47
N VAL A 216 -17.35 -3.39 3.45
CA VAL A 216 -17.73 -1.99 3.74
C VAL A 216 -18.69 -1.41 2.72
N THR A 217 -18.67 -1.91 1.48
CA THR A 217 -19.56 -1.43 0.42
C THR A 217 -20.97 -2.02 0.49
N GLN A 218 -21.19 -3.13 1.21
CA GLN A 218 -22.51 -3.76 1.29
C GLN A 218 -23.58 -2.88 1.95
N GLY A 219 -23.18 -1.98 2.83
CA GLY A 219 -24.10 -1.09 3.54
C GLY A 219 -24.30 0.29 2.89
N ILE A 220 -23.60 0.59 1.81
CA ILE A 220 -23.64 1.88 1.14
C ILE A 220 -24.54 1.79 -0.10
N GLN A 221 -25.60 2.62 -0.19
CA GLN A 221 -26.56 2.54 -1.28
C GLN A 221 -25.98 2.96 -2.63
N ASN A 222 -25.24 4.06 -2.69
CA ASN A 222 -24.61 4.60 -3.91
C ASN A 222 -23.09 4.65 -3.72
N VAL A 223 -22.43 3.51 -3.86
CA VAL A 223 -21.00 3.38 -3.62
C VAL A 223 -20.18 4.29 -4.54
N ASP A 224 -20.56 4.40 -5.81
CA ASP A 224 -19.82 5.20 -6.80
C ASP A 224 -19.87 6.70 -6.47
N ASP A 225 -21.04 7.21 -6.05
CA ASP A 225 -21.18 8.60 -5.60
C ASP A 225 -20.36 8.87 -4.34
N GLU A 226 -20.32 7.91 -3.43
CA GLU A 226 -19.53 8.03 -2.21
C GLU A 226 -18.01 7.99 -2.50
N ILE A 227 -17.57 7.10 -3.38
CA ILE A 227 -16.18 7.07 -3.87
C ILE A 227 -15.84 8.41 -4.54
N LYS A 228 -16.69 8.91 -5.41
CA LYS A 228 -16.52 10.21 -6.07
C LYS A 228 -16.36 11.34 -5.05
N ARG A 229 -17.24 11.40 -4.05
CA ARG A 229 -17.19 12.38 -2.98
C ARG A 229 -15.86 12.32 -2.20
N ILE A 230 -15.40 11.12 -1.88
CA ILE A 230 -14.16 10.90 -1.13
C ILE A 230 -12.95 11.28 -1.98
N ILE A 231 -12.88 10.81 -3.22
CA ILE A 231 -11.72 11.04 -4.11
C ILE A 231 -11.51 12.53 -4.36
N TYR A 232 -12.59 13.27 -4.62
CA TYR A 232 -12.47 14.69 -5.01
C TYR A 232 -12.59 15.68 -3.86
N ASN A 233 -12.75 15.21 -2.62
CA ASN A 233 -12.81 16.08 -1.45
C ASN A 233 -11.45 16.70 -1.13
N GLY A 234 -11.27 17.98 -1.46
CA GLY A 234 -10.01 18.69 -1.25
C GLY A 234 -8.89 18.34 -2.21
N THR A 235 -9.16 17.53 -3.22
CA THR A 235 -8.20 17.13 -4.25
C THR A 235 -7.93 18.29 -5.20
N GLN A 236 -6.66 18.49 -5.52
CA GLN A 236 -6.21 19.49 -6.49
C GLN A 236 -6.31 18.94 -7.91
N VAL A 237 -6.66 19.81 -8.88
CA VAL A 237 -6.81 19.39 -10.29
C VAL A 237 -5.48 19.03 -10.94
N THR A 238 -4.35 19.41 -10.33
CA THR A 238 -3.01 19.13 -10.85
C THR A 238 -1.98 19.12 -9.71
N SER A 239 -0.83 18.57 -10.00
CA SER A 239 0.34 18.52 -9.12
C SER A 239 1.62 18.61 -9.94
N PRO A 240 2.80 18.85 -9.34
CA PRO A 240 4.08 18.79 -10.05
C PRO A 240 4.30 17.45 -10.77
N LEU A 241 3.86 16.33 -10.18
CA LEU A 241 4.00 15.02 -10.79
C LEU A 241 3.09 14.86 -12.01
N ILE A 242 1.81 15.25 -11.90
CA ILE A 242 0.88 15.24 -13.04
C ILE A 242 1.41 16.13 -14.16
N GLN A 243 1.92 17.33 -13.83
CA GLN A 243 2.48 18.22 -14.81
C GLN A 243 3.72 17.63 -15.51
N SER A 244 4.58 16.92 -14.78
CA SER A 244 5.73 16.24 -15.37
C SER A 244 5.31 15.13 -16.34
N ILE A 245 4.25 14.36 -16.01
CA ILE A 245 3.66 13.36 -16.91
C ILE A 245 3.10 14.03 -18.17
N VAL A 246 2.37 15.14 -18.02
CA VAL A 246 1.84 15.91 -19.17
C VAL A 246 2.98 16.42 -20.07
N ASN A 247 4.03 16.96 -19.49
CA ASN A 247 5.20 17.42 -20.23
C ASN A 247 5.90 16.29 -20.98
N MET A 248 6.05 15.11 -20.34
CA MET A 248 6.63 13.92 -20.96
C MET A 248 5.81 13.47 -22.17
N VAL A 249 4.48 13.46 -22.07
CA VAL A 249 3.58 13.09 -23.18
C VAL A 249 3.66 14.07 -24.33
N LYS A 250 3.87 15.36 -24.03
CA LYS A 250 3.96 16.43 -25.06
C LYS A 250 5.32 16.54 -25.72
N ASP A 251 6.34 16.02 -25.10
CA ASP A 251 7.69 16.12 -25.63
C ASP A 251 7.87 15.22 -26.86
N SER A 252 8.30 15.81 -27.96
CA SER A 252 8.47 15.10 -29.24
C SER A 252 9.62 14.09 -29.26
N SER A 253 10.50 14.11 -28.26
CA SER A 253 11.60 13.14 -28.12
C SER A 253 11.18 11.86 -27.44
N VAL A 254 9.98 11.79 -26.84
CA VAL A 254 9.43 10.65 -26.13
C VAL A 254 8.17 10.14 -26.81
N HIS A 255 8.09 8.84 -27.07
CA HIS A 255 6.93 8.22 -27.72
C HIS A 255 6.05 7.49 -26.71
N VAL A 256 5.17 8.25 -26.02
CA VAL A 256 4.11 7.65 -25.18
C VAL A 256 2.93 7.27 -26.05
N SER A 257 2.71 5.99 -26.27
CA SER A 257 1.67 5.49 -27.16
C SER A 257 0.39 5.04 -26.46
N SER A 258 0.41 4.92 -25.15
CA SER A 258 -0.78 4.65 -24.32
C SER A 258 -0.50 4.92 -22.84
N ILE A 259 -1.56 5.17 -22.10
CA ILE A 259 -1.55 5.26 -20.63
C ILE A 259 -2.49 4.18 -20.09
N ILE A 260 -2.04 3.43 -19.09
CA ILE A 260 -2.82 2.46 -18.34
C ILE A 260 -3.00 3.01 -16.92
N SER A 261 -4.21 3.41 -16.57
CA SER A 261 -4.53 3.99 -15.26
C SER A 261 -5.21 2.97 -14.35
N TYR A 262 -4.67 2.81 -13.15
CA TYR A 262 -5.26 2.06 -12.04
C TYR A 262 -6.10 2.94 -11.13
N ASN A 263 -6.10 4.26 -11.38
CA ASN A 263 -6.84 5.24 -10.61
C ASN A 263 -8.28 5.34 -11.11
N TYR A 264 -9.19 5.62 -10.19
CA TYR A 264 -10.59 5.86 -10.51
C TYR A 264 -10.85 7.29 -11.04
N ASP A 265 -9.97 8.24 -10.70
CA ASP A 265 -10.10 9.65 -11.08
C ASP A 265 -9.64 9.93 -12.52
N ASP A 266 -10.08 11.09 -13.04
CA ASP A 266 -9.74 11.62 -14.36
C ASP A 266 -8.75 12.80 -14.33
N LEU A 267 -7.93 12.91 -13.28
CA LEU A 267 -7.01 14.04 -13.10
C LEU A 267 -5.98 14.16 -14.22
N VAL A 268 -5.43 13.02 -14.66
CA VAL A 268 -4.44 12.99 -15.75
C VAL A 268 -5.10 13.28 -17.08
N ASP A 269 -6.30 12.73 -17.33
CA ASP A 269 -7.09 13.01 -18.53
C ASP A 269 -7.35 14.50 -18.66
N MET A 270 -7.90 15.13 -17.62
CA MET A 270 -8.17 16.57 -17.59
C MET A 270 -6.90 17.42 -17.78
N ALA A 271 -5.79 17.01 -17.20
CA ALA A 271 -4.52 17.74 -17.33
C ALA A 271 -3.97 17.67 -18.76
N LEU A 272 -4.06 16.52 -19.42
CA LEU A 272 -3.66 16.33 -20.81
C LEU A 272 -4.59 17.08 -21.78
N GLU A 273 -5.90 16.99 -21.62
CA GLU A 273 -6.88 17.74 -22.39
C GLU A 273 -6.62 19.26 -22.28
N LYS A 274 -6.42 19.77 -21.06
CA LYS A 274 -6.08 21.17 -20.81
C LYS A 274 -4.78 21.59 -21.48
N ALA A 275 -3.83 20.68 -21.62
CA ALA A 275 -2.55 20.92 -22.30
C ALA A 275 -2.64 20.79 -23.84
N GLY A 276 -3.83 20.51 -24.39
CA GLY A 276 -4.08 20.38 -25.82
C GLY A 276 -3.69 19.03 -26.42
N VAL A 277 -3.57 18.00 -25.58
CA VAL A 277 -3.39 16.63 -26.04
C VAL A 277 -4.75 16.02 -26.28
N ASP A 278 -4.94 15.42 -27.45
CA ASP A 278 -6.17 14.71 -27.78
C ASP A 278 -6.13 13.31 -27.13
N VAL A 279 -6.96 13.09 -26.12
CA VAL A 279 -7.00 11.85 -25.31
C VAL A 279 -8.34 11.16 -25.42
N LEU A 280 -8.31 9.83 -25.30
CA LEU A 280 -9.50 9.01 -25.21
C LEU A 280 -9.49 8.18 -23.93
N SER A 281 -10.39 8.49 -23.00
CA SER A 281 -10.60 7.67 -21.80
C SER A 281 -11.36 6.39 -22.14
N VAL A 282 -10.72 5.23 -21.94
CA VAL A 282 -11.29 3.89 -22.16
C VAL A 282 -11.55 3.22 -20.82
N TYR A 283 -12.81 2.87 -20.54
CA TYR A 283 -13.24 2.32 -19.24
C TYR A 283 -14.24 1.17 -19.35
N GLY A 284 -14.21 0.46 -20.48
CA GLY A 284 -15.10 -0.66 -20.80
C GLY A 284 -15.06 -1.00 -22.27
N ASN A 285 -16.23 -1.17 -22.88
CA ASN A 285 -16.35 -1.48 -24.31
C ASN A 285 -16.33 -0.23 -25.22
N ASN A 286 -16.13 0.96 -24.69
CA ASN A 286 -15.96 2.17 -25.48
C ASN A 286 -14.58 2.12 -26.17
N ARG A 287 -14.56 1.91 -27.49
CA ARG A 287 -13.32 1.81 -28.28
C ARG A 287 -13.04 3.10 -29.01
N ALA A 288 -11.73 3.38 -29.19
CA ALA A 288 -11.29 4.47 -30.03
C ALA A 288 -11.59 4.19 -31.51
N GLU A 289 -12.22 5.14 -32.18
CA GLU A 289 -12.38 5.13 -33.62
C GLU A 289 -11.28 5.93 -34.36
N SER A 290 -10.40 6.60 -33.63
CA SER A 290 -9.37 7.49 -34.19
C SER A 290 -7.95 7.02 -33.84
N PHE A 291 -7.07 6.97 -34.86
CA PHE A 291 -5.65 6.59 -34.69
C PHE A 291 -4.77 7.75 -34.17
N SER A 292 -5.30 8.95 -34.01
CA SER A 292 -4.53 10.15 -33.60
C SER A 292 -4.66 10.51 -32.12
N THR A 293 -5.57 9.84 -31.40
CA THR A 293 -5.82 10.12 -29.99
C THR A 293 -4.97 9.23 -29.09
N LEU A 294 -4.46 9.78 -27.98
CA LEU A 294 -3.75 9.01 -26.95
C LEU A 294 -4.77 8.24 -26.10
N PRO A 295 -4.79 6.90 -26.12
CA PRO A 295 -5.70 6.14 -25.29
C PRO A 295 -5.22 6.12 -23.82
N ILE A 296 -6.16 6.37 -22.91
CA ILE A 296 -6.00 6.22 -21.46
C ILE A 296 -6.95 5.10 -21.00
N TYR A 297 -6.39 3.95 -20.69
CA TYR A 297 -7.14 2.77 -20.27
C TYR A 297 -7.34 2.75 -18.77
N HIS A 298 -8.54 3.02 -18.29
CA HIS A 298 -8.89 2.95 -16.86
C HIS A 298 -9.26 1.51 -16.49
N VAL A 299 -8.25 0.69 -16.24
CA VAL A 299 -8.39 -0.77 -16.06
C VAL A 299 -9.14 -1.18 -14.79
N HIS A 300 -9.25 -0.27 -13.83
CA HIS A 300 -10.06 -0.42 -12.62
C HIS A 300 -11.37 0.37 -12.65
N GLY A 301 -11.78 0.86 -13.84
CA GLY A 301 -12.93 1.73 -13.99
C GLY A 301 -12.60 3.20 -13.84
N LEU A 302 -13.56 4.06 -14.17
CA LEU A 302 -13.42 5.51 -14.15
C LEU A 302 -14.60 6.14 -13.41
N ILE A 303 -14.31 7.06 -12.49
CA ILE A 303 -15.27 7.90 -11.78
C ILE A 303 -14.84 9.35 -12.01
N PRO A 304 -15.30 10.02 -13.06
CA PRO A 304 -14.81 11.35 -13.42
C PRO A 304 -15.37 12.44 -12.53
N MET A 305 -14.64 13.54 -12.41
CA MET A 305 -15.01 14.68 -11.58
C MET A 305 -16.34 15.34 -12.05
N THR A 306 -16.47 15.61 -13.33
CA THR A 306 -17.55 16.43 -13.87
C THR A 306 -18.48 15.70 -14.84
N ARG A 307 -18.04 14.62 -15.47
CA ARG A 307 -18.84 13.86 -16.43
C ARG A 307 -19.67 12.80 -15.72
N GLU A 308 -20.84 12.51 -16.26
CA GLU A 308 -21.60 11.32 -15.87
C GLU A 308 -21.32 10.21 -16.89
N ILE A 309 -20.80 9.09 -16.43
CA ILE A 309 -20.52 7.91 -17.24
C ILE A 309 -21.00 6.67 -16.53
N GLN A 310 -21.27 5.62 -17.30
CA GLN A 310 -21.52 4.29 -16.76
C GLN A 310 -20.21 3.51 -16.78
N SER A 311 -19.55 3.41 -15.64
CA SER A 311 -18.36 2.60 -15.41
C SER A 311 -18.59 1.72 -14.18
N THR A 312 -18.01 0.55 -14.15
CA THR A 312 -18.04 -0.32 -12.97
C THR A 312 -16.66 -0.34 -12.35
N PRO A 313 -16.46 0.33 -11.20
CA PRO A 313 -15.17 0.31 -10.53
C PRO A 313 -14.80 -1.11 -10.09
N VAL A 314 -13.53 -1.47 -10.26
CA VAL A 314 -12.96 -2.72 -9.74
C VAL A 314 -12.48 -2.44 -8.33
N LEU A 315 -13.35 -2.65 -7.35
CA LEU A 315 -13.10 -2.24 -5.98
C LEU A 315 -12.85 -3.42 -5.04
N ASN A 316 -13.57 -4.51 -5.25
CA ASN A 316 -13.62 -5.60 -4.29
C ASN A 316 -13.29 -6.96 -4.93
N GLU A 317 -13.19 -7.98 -4.09
CA GLU A 317 -12.88 -9.35 -4.49
C GLU A 317 -13.77 -9.87 -5.63
N LYS A 318 -15.09 -9.57 -5.60
CA LYS A 318 -16.03 -10.03 -6.63
C LYS A 318 -15.71 -9.44 -8.01
N ASP A 319 -15.26 -8.19 -8.04
CA ASP A 319 -14.90 -7.50 -9.27
C ASP A 319 -13.61 -8.06 -9.85
N TYR A 320 -12.62 -8.34 -8.98
CA TYR A 320 -11.39 -9.05 -9.37
C TYR A 320 -11.68 -10.45 -9.90
N HIS A 321 -12.61 -11.19 -9.29
CA HIS A 321 -12.98 -12.52 -9.78
C HIS A 321 -13.54 -12.48 -11.21
N LYS A 322 -14.32 -11.46 -11.57
CA LYS A 322 -14.78 -11.30 -12.96
C LYS A 322 -13.61 -11.14 -13.94
N ILE A 323 -12.64 -10.28 -13.59
CA ILE A 323 -11.44 -10.06 -14.41
C ILE A 323 -10.61 -11.35 -14.55
N TYR A 324 -10.53 -12.19 -13.51
CA TYR A 324 -9.81 -13.46 -13.57
C TYR A 324 -10.54 -14.55 -14.35
N GLN A 325 -11.87 -14.60 -14.27
CA GLN A 325 -12.68 -15.61 -14.96
C GLN A 325 -12.78 -15.38 -16.47
N GLU A 326 -12.75 -14.13 -16.89
CA GLU A 326 -12.78 -13.75 -18.29
C GLU A 326 -11.37 -13.71 -18.88
N ASN A 327 -10.94 -14.80 -19.53
CA ASN A 327 -9.61 -14.91 -20.15
C ASN A 327 -9.27 -13.76 -21.10
N TYR A 328 -10.28 -13.17 -21.73
CA TYR A 328 -10.18 -12.07 -22.69
C TYR A 328 -10.83 -10.78 -22.18
N HIS A 329 -10.86 -10.57 -20.86
CA HIS A 329 -11.32 -9.30 -20.32
C HIS A 329 -10.52 -8.15 -20.95
N TRP A 330 -11.20 -7.15 -21.46
CA TRP A 330 -10.60 -6.08 -22.25
C TRP A 330 -9.39 -5.44 -21.52
N SER A 331 -9.52 -5.20 -20.22
CA SER A 331 -8.44 -4.59 -19.41
C SER A 331 -7.19 -5.47 -19.36
N ASN A 332 -7.33 -6.80 -19.29
CA ASN A 332 -6.20 -7.74 -19.34
C ASN A 332 -5.53 -7.73 -20.71
N VAL A 333 -6.33 -7.68 -21.78
CA VAL A 333 -5.84 -7.69 -23.17
C VAL A 333 -5.00 -6.44 -23.44
N GLU A 334 -5.49 -5.25 -23.07
CA GLU A 334 -4.77 -3.99 -23.27
C GLU A 334 -3.46 -3.93 -22.45
N GLN A 335 -3.50 -4.38 -21.20
CA GLN A 335 -2.30 -4.48 -20.37
C GLN A 335 -1.29 -5.47 -20.96
N LEU A 336 -1.72 -6.67 -21.34
CA LEU A 336 -0.84 -7.67 -21.93
C LEU A 336 -0.27 -7.19 -23.27
N HIS A 337 -1.03 -6.48 -24.08
CA HIS A 337 -0.54 -5.88 -25.32
C HIS A 337 0.60 -4.88 -25.02
N ALA A 338 0.41 -3.98 -24.05
CA ALA A 338 1.45 -3.04 -23.64
C ALA A 338 2.69 -3.76 -23.08
N LEU A 339 2.50 -4.68 -22.12
CA LEU A 339 3.57 -5.43 -21.46
C LEU A 339 4.37 -6.33 -22.42
N SER A 340 3.74 -6.85 -23.49
CA SER A 340 4.41 -7.74 -24.43
C SER A 340 5.09 -7.02 -25.61
N ARG A 341 4.77 -5.75 -25.85
CA ARG A 341 5.20 -5.04 -27.06
C ARG A 341 5.96 -3.76 -26.80
N LYS A 342 5.81 -3.16 -25.60
CA LYS A 342 6.33 -1.84 -25.29
C LYS A 342 7.13 -1.87 -23.99
N THR A 343 8.01 -0.89 -23.82
CA THR A 343 8.58 -0.63 -22.49
C THR A 343 7.53 0.05 -21.63
N CYS A 344 7.18 -0.59 -20.51
CA CYS A 344 6.20 -0.05 -19.59
C CYS A 344 6.91 0.66 -18.43
N ILE A 345 6.42 1.85 -18.09
CA ILE A 345 6.94 2.71 -17.04
C ILE A 345 5.88 2.84 -15.97
N PHE A 346 6.15 2.30 -14.80
CA PHE A 346 5.22 2.31 -13.66
C PHE A 346 5.49 3.51 -12.75
N ILE A 347 4.50 4.37 -12.58
CA ILE A 347 4.61 5.62 -11.81
C ILE A 347 3.49 5.64 -10.76
N GLY A 348 3.85 5.82 -9.49
CA GLY A 348 2.88 5.89 -8.39
C GLY A 348 2.16 4.58 -8.08
N LEU A 349 2.69 3.45 -8.56
CA LEU A 349 2.20 2.10 -8.28
C LEU A 349 3.06 1.44 -7.20
N SER A 350 2.41 0.81 -6.23
CA SER A 350 3.10 0.01 -5.19
C SER A 350 3.60 -1.35 -5.68
N MET A 351 3.21 -1.76 -6.88
CA MET A 351 3.47 -3.08 -7.46
C MET A 351 2.91 -4.26 -6.64
N THR A 352 1.89 -4.00 -5.83
CA THR A 352 1.24 -5.01 -4.98
C THR A 352 -0.03 -5.59 -5.60
N ASP A 353 -0.55 -5.00 -6.67
CA ASP A 353 -1.74 -5.50 -7.37
C ASP A 353 -1.49 -6.91 -7.92
N PRO A 354 -2.26 -7.93 -7.48
CA PRO A 354 -2.01 -9.31 -7.85
C PRO A 354 -2.29 -9.59 -9.33
N ASN A 355 -3.22 -8.85 -9.96
CA ASN A 355 -3.50 -9.01 -11.38
C ASN A 355 -2.38 -8.43 -12.23
N LEU A 356 -1.89 -7.24 -11.90
CA LEU A 356 -0.73 -6.64 -12.58
C LEU A 356 0.49 -7.56 -12.53
N ARG A 357 0.83 -8.07 -11.35
CA ARG A 357 1.96 -8.98 -11.16
C ARG A 357 1.82 -10.24 -12.02
N ARG A 358 0.64 -10.83 -12.02
CA ARG A 358 0.30 -11.99 -12.89
C ARG A 358 0.50 -11.66 -14.37
N LEU A 359 0.02 -10.50 -14.83
CA LEU A 359 0.13 -10.08 -16.23
C LEU A 359 1.58 -9.83 -16.65
N ILE A 360 2.39 -9.22 -15.79
CA ILE A 360 3.84 -9.03 -16.02
C ILE A 360 4.53 -10.39 -16.18
N GLU A 361 4.33 -11.33 -15.28
CA GLU A 361 4.91 -12.67 -15.39
C GLU A 361 4.44 -13.42 -16.64
N PHE A 362 3.18 -13.23 -17.02
CA PHE A 362 2.62 -13.89 -18.19
C PHE A 362 3.18 -13.32 -19.49
N SER A 363 3.36 -12.01 -19.59
CA SER A 363 3.93 -11.35 -20.77
C SER A 363 5.36 -11.79 -21.06
N ARG A 364 6.12 -12.18 -20.04
CA ARG A 364 7.53 -12.61 -20.14
C ARG A 364 7.70 -14.02 -20.75
N ARG A 365 6.71 -14.91 -20.60
CA ARG A 365 6.82 -16.32 -21.02
C ARG A 365 7.05 -16.54 -22.53
N GLY A 366 6.87 -15.53 -23.34
CA GLY A 366 7.08 -15.59 -24.80
C GLY A 366 8.28 -14.78 -25.31
N SER A 367 9.04 -14.12 -24.45
CA SER A 367 10.10 -13.20 -24.84
C SER A 367 11.49 -13.76 -24.47
N GLU A 368 12.24 -14.28 -25.47
CA GLU A 368 13.67 -14.58 -25.32
C GLU A 368 14.53 -13.31 -25.31
N SER A 369 14.02 -12.17 -25.76
CA SER A 369 14.69 -10.88 -25.73
C SER A 369 14.30 -10.11 -24.46
N GLY A 370 15.25 -9.86 -23.58
CA GLY A 370 15.08 -9.14 -22.33
C GLY A 370 14.47 -7.75 -22.53
N MET A 371 13.15 -7.70 -22.68
CA MET A 371 12.43 -6.45 -22.58
C MET A 371 12.26 -6.15 -21.10
N TYR A 372 12.85 -5.06 -20.68
CA TYR A 372 12.74 -4.60 -19.30
C TYR A 372 11.70 -3.51 -19.20
N HIS A 373 10.90 -3.59 -18.14
CA HIS A 373 10.02 -2.51 -17.71
C HIS A 373 10.69 -1.75 -16.56
N TYR A 374 10.20 -0.58 -16.22
CA TYR A 374 10.81 0.26 -15.20
C TYR A 374 9.74 0.73 -14.21
N VAL A 375 10.07 0.71 -12.93
CA VAL A 375 9.21 1.23 -11.87
C VAL A 375 9.96 2.25 -11.03
N PHE A 376 9.32 3.38 -10.76
CA PHE A 376 9.81 4.38 -9.81
C PHE A 376 9.25 4.07 -8.44
N LEU A 377 10.13 3.78 -7.47
CA LEU A 377 9.76 3.46 -6.10
C LEU A 377 10.54 4.30 -5.10
N ARG A 378 9.84 4.74 -4.06
CA ARG A 378 10.48 5.35 -2.92
C ARG A 378 11.25 4.28 -2.15
N ARG A 379 12.49 4.59 -1.74
CA ARG A 379 13.28 3.70 -0.89
C ARG A 379 12.56 3.40 0.41
N PHE A 380 12.73 2.17 0.88
CA PHE A 380 12.21 1.79 2.18
C PHE A 380 13.01 2.52 3.28
N GLU A 381 12.30 3.25 4.10
CA GLU A 381 12.83 3.87 5.30
C GLU A 381 11.94 3.43 6.46
N THR A 382 12.41 2.41 7.19
CA THR A 382 11.73 1.96 8.40
C THR A 382 12.27 2.76 9.57
N GLU A 383 11.40 3.49 10.24
CA GLU A 383 11.77 4.31 11.41
C GLU A 383 12.41 3.41 12.47
N GLY A 384 13.62 3.79 12.92
CA GLY A 384 14.40 3.03 13.90
C GLY A 384 15.16 1.81 13.35
N ALA A 385 15.05 1.48 12.08
CA ALA A 385 15.89 0.48 11.45
C ALA A 385 17.23 1.08 11.02
N SER A 386 18.28 0.24 11.00
CA SER A 386 19.58 0.68 10.49
C SER A 386 19.53 1.00 8.99
N HIS A 387 20.48 1.82 8.54
CA HIS A 387 20.63 2.11 7.11
C HIS A 387 20.86 0.81 6.30
N GLU A 388 21.69 -0.09 6.82
CA GLU A 388 22.02 -1.39 6.20
C GLU A 388 20.76 -2.25 6.05
N PHE A 389 19.88 -2.31 7.06
CA PHE A 389 18.63 -3.03 6.99
C PHE A 389 17.71 -2.49 5.88
N ASN A 390 17.57 -1.16 5.80
CA ASN A 390 16.77 -0.52 4.77
C ASN A 390 17.34 -0.79 3.37
N CYS A 391 18.67 -0.76 3.21
CA CYS A 391 19.33 -1.13 1.97
C CYS A 391 19.05 -2.58 1.58
N GLU A 392 19.20 -3.53 2.50
CA GLU A 392 18.90 -4.94 2.25
C GLU A 392 17.43 -5.16 1.82
N CYS A 393 16.49 -4.48 2.45
CA CYS A 393 15.08 -4.55 2.05
C CYS A 393 14.87 -4.07 0.61
N CYS A 394 15.52 -2.97 0.23
CA CYS A 394 15.48 -2.46 -1.14
C CYS A 394 16.11 -3.45 -2.13
N ASP A 395 17.26 -4.00 -1.81
CA ASP A 395 17.99 -4.95 -2.67
C ASP A 395 17.20 -6.23 -2.90
N ARG A 396 16.61 -6.79 -1.85
CA ARG A 396 15.71 -7.96 -1.96
C ARG A 396 14.49 -7.67 -2.83
N TYR A 397 13.91 -6.49 -2.66
CA TYR A 397 12.77 -6.08 -3.47
C TYR A 397 13.17 -5.87 -4.93
N GLN A 398 14.30 -5.20 -5.18
CA GLN A 398 14.86 -5.00 -6.52
C GLN A 398 15.13 -6.33 -7.22
N LYS A 399 15.72 -7.31 -6.52
CA LYS A 399 15.95 -8.66 -7.05
C LYS A 399 14.63 -9.34 -7.43
N MET A 400 13.63 -9.31 -6.54
CA MET A 400 12.30 -9.86 -6.81
C MET A 400 11.64 -9.21 -8.03
N MET A 401 11.75 -7.89 -8.19
CA MET A 401 11.23 -7.18 -9.35
C MET A 401 12.01 -7.51 -10.62
N GLY A 402 13.33 -7.64 -10.52
CA GLY A 402 14.19 -8.08 -11.63
C GLY A 402 13.85 -9.49 -12.14
N GLU A 403 13.51 -10.41 -11.24
CA GLU A 403 12.99 -11.75 -11.60
C GLU A 403 11.70 -11.66 -12.41
N MET A 404 10.90 -10.62 -12.23
CA MET A 404 9.70 -10.33 -13.01
C MET A 404 10.01 -9.54 -14.31
N GLY A 405 11.25 -9.13 -14.55
CA GLY A 405 11.65 -8.30 -15.70
C GLY A 405 11.35 -6.81 -15.53
N VAL A 406 11.31 -6.34 -14.28
CA VAL A 406 11.08 -4.94 -13.95
C VAL A 406 12.31 -4.37 -13.23
N ASN A 407 12.92 -3.34 -13.80
CA ASN A 407 14.00 -2.59 -13.17
C ASN A 407 13.44 -1.54 -12.24
N VAL A 408 14.00 -1.44 -11.05
CA VAL A 408 13.56 -0.44 -10.06
C VAL A 408 14.47 0.79 -10.14
N ILE A 409 13.85 1.95 -10.26
CA ILE A 409 14.50 3.25 -10.13
C ILE A 409 14.09 3.80 -8.77
N TRP A 410 15.04 3.77 -7.84
CA TRP A 410 14.81 4.22 -6.48
C TRP A 410 14.93 5.73 -6.35
N TYR A 411 14.09 6.35 -5.51
CA TYR A 411 14.20 7.74 -5.10
C TYR A 411 13.94 7.87 -3.59
N LYS A 412 14.38 8.97 -2.98
CA LYS A 412 14.22 9.18 -1.53
C LYS A 412 12.89 9.83 -1.19
N GLU A 413 12.62 10.99 -1.78
CA GLU A 413 11.44 11.79 -1.46
C GLU A 413 10.51 11.91 -2.66
N HIS A 414 9.20 11.89 -2.41
CA HIS A 414 8.19 11.99 -3.47
C HIS A 414 8.30 13.26 -4.31
N GLU A 415 8.86 14.33 -3.72
CA GLU A 415 9.10 15.61 -4.35
C GLU A 415 10.18 15.56 -5.43
N GLU A 416 11.06 14.55 -5.42
CA GLU A 416 12.11 14.35 -6.43
C GLU A 416 11.55 13.74 -7.72
N LEU A 417 10.49 12.95 -7.63
CA LEU A 417 9.95 12.19 -8.76
C LEU A 417 9.60 13.05 -9.99
N PRO A 418 8.99 14.25 -9.85
CA PRO A 418 8.77 15.11 -11.01
C PRO A 418 10.05 15.52 -11.75
N ALA A 419 11.13 15.80 -11.02
CA ALA A 419 12.42 16.17 -11.61
C ALA A 419 13.10 14.95 -12.26
N ILE A 420 13.03 13.78 -11.62
CA ILE A 420 13.55 12.52 -12.19
C ILE A 420 12.82 12.20 -13.50
N LEU A 421 11.50 12.28 -13.54
CA LEU A 421 10.73 12.10 -14.79
C LEU A 421 11.09 13.15 -15.83
N GLY A 422 11.30 14.40 -15.40
CA GLY A 422 11.73 15.50 -16.27
C GLY A 422 13.03 15.19 -17.01
N SER A 423 13.99 14.51 -16.38
CA SER A 423 15.26 14.15 -16.98
C SER A 423 15.16 13.13 -18.12
N LEU A 424 14.05 12.42 -18.26
CA LEU A 424 13.84 11.46 -19.34
C LEU A 424 13.65 12.15 -20.71
N TYR A 425 13.20 13.41 -20.73
CA TYR A 425 12.91 14.15 -21.95
C TYR A 425 13.63 15.51 -22.05
N SER A 426 14.22 15.99 -20.95
CA SER A 426 15.02 17.20 -20.95
C SER A 426 16.49 16.91 -21.26
N LYS A 427 17.24 17.98 -21.65
CA LYS A 427 18.71 17.88 -21.77
C LYS A 427 19.43 17.92 -20.42
N GLU A 428 18.71 18.28 -19.36
CA GLU A 428 19.25 18.31 -18.01
C GLU A 428 19.19 16.91 -17.41
N ARG A 429 20.35 16.36 -17.05
CA ARG A 429 20.42 15.06 -16.38
C ARG A 429 20.14 15.23 -14.90
N TYR A 430 19.22 14.47 -14.39
CA TYR A 430 19.06 14.29 -12.96
C TYR A 430 19.99 13.17 -12.50
N VAL A 431 20.75 13.42 -11.44
CA VAL A 431 21.62 12.40 -10.82
C VAL A 431 21.09 12.17 -9.41
N ILE A 432 20.67 10.94 -9.14
CA ILE A 432 20.24 10.52 -7.82
C ILE A 432 21.48 10.39 -6.93
N THR A 433 21.47 11.09 -5.80
CA THR A 433 22.57 11.13 -4.83
C THR A 433 22.19 10.47 -3.52
N GLU A 434 23.20 10.01 -2.76
CA GLU A 434 23.02 9.45 -1.42
C GLU A 434 22.40 10.42 -0.43
#